data_164574edccd85197ffbfb777373410ec
#
_entry.id   164574edccd85197ffbfb777373410ec
#
_cell.length_a   1.000
_cell.length_b   1.000
_cell.length_c   1.000
_cell.angle_alpha   90.00
_cell.angle_beta   90.00
_cell.angle_gamma   90.00
#
_symmetry.space_group_name_H-M   'P 1'
#
loop_
_entity.id
_entity.type
_entity.pdbx_description
1 polymer ?
#
loop_
_entity_poly.entity_id
_entity_poly.type
_entity_poly.pdbx_seq_one_letter_code
_entity_poly.pdbx_strand_id
1 'polypeptide(L)'
;MRSARRRPLTIVFVTDMFGVETNGIVTSARRMCEQLRAQGHTVRVVGTTESGKDKVKNNLEHAIKHASQNNSETDDELYVVRELRIPVVNHFAKKQSFIFGTPKIATFQEAFEGADVVHFFMPMMLEQVGVRVAKRMGIPITAAFHVQAENITYNISPRLQGADWAATGVYKVLYEIFYNAFPFIHCPSEFIKNQLLENGYGKHAKLVVISNGVGDRFQPPALERRVFPLYKDTFDILMVGRLSPEKNQKVLIRAVQYSRYAKHIRIFFAGGGADQKMLQTLGSVLPRPPSIHYYSQKELVNLMHSCDLYVHTASVEIEAISCLEALATGLVPVIANSDKSATRQFALDDRSLFINNDPRDLARQIDYWIEHPVQRVQMSKVYAKSADVYRPPECGRKMEDMLYEAVEQYQK
;
A
#
# COMPACT_ATOMS: atom_id res chain seq x y z
N MET A 1 20.87 -3.99 27.44
CA MET A 1 19.95 -4.73 28.33
C MET A 1 18.97 -5.49 27.43
N ARG A 2 18.97 -6.82 27.44
CA ARG A 2 17.94 -7.63 26.76
C ARG A 2 16.65 -7.41 27.54
N SER A 3 15.65 -6.74 26.93
CA SER A 3 14.27 -6.68 27.44
C SER A 3 13.82 -8.11 27.78
N ALA A 4 13.22 -8.30 28.96
CA ALA A 4 12.56 -9.55 29.28
C ALA A 4 11.61 -9.89 28.11
N ARG A 5 11.74 -11.09 27.54
CA ARG A 5 10.92 -11.53 26.39
C ARG A 5 9.46 -11.49 26.82
N ARG A 6 8.68 -10.56 26.26
CA ARG A 6 7.23 -10.51 26.47
C ARG A 6 6.63 -11.86 26.05
N ARG A 7 5.53 -12.31 26.69
CA ARG A 7 4.87 -13.54 26.30
C ARG A 7 4.29 -13.46 24.89
N PRO A 8 4.32 -14.52 24.10
CA PRO A 8 3.62 -14.54 22.82
C PRO A 8 2.13 -14.18 22.95
N LEU A 9 1.59 -13.47 21.96
CA LEU A 9 0.18 -13.12 21.87
C LEU A 9 -0.53 -14.00 20.82
N THR A 10 -1.80 -14.25 21.04
CA THR A 10 -2.73 -14.72 20.00
C THR A 10 -3.43 -13.50 19.41
N ILE A 11 -3.13 -13.18 18.18
CA ILE A 11 -3.58 -11.99 17.47
C ILE A 11 -4.56 -12.40 16.37
N VAL A 12 -5.69 -11.72 16.26
CA VAL A 12 -6.61 -11.95 15.15
C VAL A 12 -6.66 -10.72 14.25
N PHE A 13 -6.41 -10.92 12.97
CA PHE A 13 -6.59 -9.91 11.93
C PHE A 13 -7.94 -10.08 11.26
N VAL A 14 -8.69 -8.98 11.10
CA VAL A 14 -9.96 -8.97 10.37
C VAL A 14 -9.84 -8.06 9.15
N THR A 15 -10.03 -8.63 7.95
CA THR A 15 -9.94 -7.88 6.69
C THR A 15 -10.78 -8.51 5.59
N ASP A 16 -11.61 -7.70 4.93
CA ASP A 16 -12.51 -8.16 3.85
C ASP A 16 -11.80 -8.82 2.66
N MET A 17 -10.50 -8.52 2.44
CA MET A 17 -9.86 -8.75 1.15
C MET A 17 -8.67 -9.70 1.19
N PHE A 18 -8.51 -10.53 2.19
CA PHE A 18 -7.28 -11.33 2.39
C PHE A 18 -6.92 -12.25 1.21
N GLY A 19 -7.91 -12.72 0.46
CA GLY A 19 -7.74 -13.58 -0.72
C GLY A 19 -7.40 -12.86 -2.03
N VAL A 20 -7.33 -11.52 -2.07
CA VAL A 20 -7.08 -10.74 -3.29
C VAL A 20 -5.57 -10.53 -3.50
N GLU A 21 -5.02 -10.93 -4.65
CA GLU A 21 -3.56 -10.87 -4.86
C GLU A 21 -3.00 -9.47 -5.15
N THR A 22 -3.83 -8.50 -5.57
CA THR A 22 -3.37 -7.24 -6.20
C THR A 22 -3.66 -5.98 -5.39
N ASN A 23 -4.02 -6.10 -4.11
CA ASN A 23 -4.38 -4.94 -3.30
C ASN A 23 -3.29 -4.62 -2.25
N GLY A 24 -2.91 -3.33 -2.15
CA GLY A 24 -1.90 -2.87 -1.19
C GLY A 24 -2.22 -3.18 0.27
N ILE A 25 -3.52 -3.15 0.66
CA ILE A 25 -3.97 -3.49 2.02
C ILE A 25 -3.69 -4.96 2.34
N VAL A 26 -3.99 -5.84 1.39
CA VAL A 26 -3.72 -7.29 1.54
C VAL A 26 -2.24 -7.58 1.63
N THR A 27 -1.44 -6.91 0.79
CA THR A 27 0.03 -7.02 0.84
C THR A 27 0.56 -6.59 2.22
N SER A 28 0.04 -5.50 2.76
CA SER A 28 0.37 -5.02 4.11
C SER A 28 -0.05 -6.03 5.18
N ALA A 29 -1.30 -6.51 5.15
CA ALA A 29 -1.81 -7.47 6.13
C ALA A 29 -0.97 -8.76 6.15
N ARG A 30 -0.65 -9.32 4.97
CA ARG A 30 0.19 -10.51 4.85
C ARG A 30 1.60 -10.30 5.41
N ARG A 31 2.25 -9.19 5.05
CA ARG A 31 3.58 -8.84 5.58
C ARG A 31 3.57 -8.72 7.11
N MET A 32 2.53 -8.07 7.67
CA MET A 32 2.39 -7.97 9.13
C MET A 32 2.16 -9.33 9.79
N CYS A 33 1.32 -10.20 9.19
CA CYS A 33 1.14 -11.58 9.67
C CYS A 33 2.46 -12.34 9.71
N GLU A 34 3.22 -12.31 8.60
CA GLU A 34 4.52 -12.98 8.50
C GLU A 34 5.50 -12.48 9.57
N GLN A 35 5.57 -11.17 9.79
CA GLN A 35 6.47 -10.58 10.77
C GLN A 35 6.09 -10.92 12.21
N LEU A 36 4.81 -10.83 12.57
CA LEU A 36 4.35 -11.17 13.91
C LEU A 36 4.56 -12.66 14.22
N ARG A 37 4.36 -13.55 13.24
CA ARG A 37 4.69 -14.98 13.38
C ARG A 37 6.19 -15.22 13.55
N ALA A 38 7.02 -14.53 12.78
CA ALA A 38 8.48 -14.60 12.92
C ALA A 38 8.97 -14.10 14.31
N GLN A 39 8.20 -13.26 14.97
CA GLN A 39 8.42 -12.82 16.35
C GLN A 39 7.90 -13.80 17.40
N GLY A 40 7.22 -14.88 16.98
CA GLY A 40 6.73 -15.96 17.83
C GLY A 40 5.27 -15.83 18.28
N HIS A 41 4.50 -14.92 17.67
CA HIS A 41 3.06 -14.79 17.94
C HIS A 41 2.24 -15.79 17.13
N THR A 42 1.08 -16.17 17.65
CA THR A 42 0.02 -16.85 16.87
C THR A 42 -0.81 -15.79 16.17
N VAL A 43 -0.94 -15.89 14.83
CA VAL A 43 -1.75 -14.95 14.05
C VAL A 43 -2.84 -15.70 13.29
N ARG A 44 -4.09 -15.40 13.62
CA ARG A 44 -5.30 -15.86 12.93
C ARG A 44 -5.82 -14.78 12.01
N VAL A 45 -6.50 -15.13 10.93
CA VAL A 45 -7.08 -14.17 9.98
C VAL A 45 -8.54 -14.50 9.72
N VAL A 46 -9.42 -13.51 9.83
CA VAL A 46 -10.81 -13.58 9.37
C VAL A 46 -10.92 -12.74 8.11
N GLY A 47 -11.31 -13.36 6.99
CA GLY A 47 -11.40 -12.66 5.72
C GLY A 47 -12.09 -13.43 4.61
N THR A 48 -12.25 -12.77 3.43
CA THR A 48 -12.78 -13.41 2.24
C THR A 48 -11.67 -14.02 1.39
N THR A 49 -12.00 -15.03 0.60
CA THR A 49 -11.15 -15.53 -0.48
C THR A 49 -11.85 -15.27 -1.82
N GLU A 50 -11.07 -14.97 -2.89
CA GLU A 50 -11.61 -15.01 -4.26
C GLU A 50 -12.04 -16.44 -4.57
N SER A 51 -13.28 -16.81 -4.43
CA SER A 51 -13.96 -17.75 -5.32
C SER A 51 -15.34 -18.14 -4.86
N GLY A 52 -16.24 -18.21 -5.84
CA GLY A 52 -17.39 -19.09 -5.78
C GLY A 52 -16.98 -20.55 -5.81
N LYS A 53 -17.52 -21.29 -4.91
CA LYS A 53 -17.83 -22.73 -4.78
C LYS A 53 -16.72 -23.79 -4.90
N ASP A 54 -15.68 -23.67 -5.75
CA ASP A 54 -14.79 -24.84 -6.03
C ASP A 54 -13.29 -24.59 -5.81
N LYS A 55 -12.86 -23.38 -5.47
CA LYS A 55 -11.43 -23.06 -5.25
C LYS A 55 -11.01 -22.96 -3.78
N VAL A 56 -11.93 -23.02 -2.84
CA VAL A 56 -11.59 -22.95 -1.40
C VAL A 56 -10.63 -24.08 -1.00
N LYS A 57 -10.84 -25.28 -1.53
CA LYS A 57 -9.94 -26.42 -1.30
C LYS A 57 -8.61 -26.31 -2.05
N ASN A 58 -8.64 -25.85 -3.32
CA ASN A 58 -7.43 -25.78 -4.15
C ASN A 58 -6.58 -24.51 -3.87
N ASN A 59 -7.19 -23.38 -3.46
CA ASN A 59 -6.44 -22.16 -3.12
C ASN A 59 -5.94 -22.21 -1.67
N LEU A 60 -6.61 -22.91 -0.77
CA LEU A 60 -6.05 -23.25 0.54
C LEU A 60 -4.82 -24.15 0.35
N GLU A 61 -4.91 -25.20 -0.49
CA GLU A 61 -3.76 -26.05 -0.86
C GLU A 61 -2.69 -25.28 -1.65
N HIS A 62 -3.05 -24.29 -2.49
CA HIS A 62 -2.09 -23.43 -3.20
C HIS A 62 -1.47 -22.37 -2.28
N ALA A 63 -2.25 -21.74 -1.40
CA ALA A 63 -1.72 -20.82 -0.38
C ALA A 63 -0.84 -21.58 0.62
N ILE A 64 -1.23 -22.77 1.03
CA ILE A 64 -0.44 -23.67 1.87
C ILE A 64 0.81 -24.18 1.11
N LYS A 65 0.72 -24.57 -0.18
CA LYS A 65 1.87 -24.98 -0.98
C LYS A 65 2.87 -23.84 -1.27
N HIS A 66 2.42 -22.62 -1.49
CA HIS A 66 3.33 -21.47 -1.64
C HIS A 66 3.96 -21.04 -0.31
N ALA A 67 3.29 -21.24 0.83
CA ALA A 67 3.89 -21.10 2.15
C ALA A 67 4.88 -22.25 2.46
N SER A 68 4.57 -23.48 2.02
CA SER A 68 5.40 -24.67 2.26
C SER A 68 6.69 -24.77 1.43
N GLN A 69 6.87 -23.92 0.42
CA GLN A 69 8.16 -23.81 -0.32
C GLN A 69 9.21 -22.97 0.42
N ASN A 70 8.82 -22.28 1.50
CA ASN A 70 9.76 -21.66 2.45
C ASN A 70 9.57 -22.33 3.82
N ASN A 71 10.22 -23.45 4.05
CA ASN A 71 10.32 -24.22 5.29
C ASN A 71 9.98 -23.43 6.58
N SER A 72 8.70 -23.29 6.91
CA SER A 72 8.23 -23.13 8.27
C SER A 72 6.80 -23.70 8.36
N GLU A 73 6.67 -24.81 9.07
CA GLU A 73 5.42 -25.38 9.54
C GLU A 73 4.73 -24.41 10.50
N THR A 74 3.89 -23.51 9.96
CA THR A 74 2.93 -22.76 10.77
C THR A 74 1.63 -22.72 10.00
N ASP A 75 0.66 -23.55 10.42
CA ASP A 75 -0.70 -23.57 9.93
C ASP A 75 -1.32 -22.18 10.03
N ASP A 76 -1.62 -21.58 8.87
CA ASP A 76 -2.41 -20.35 8.80
C ASP A 76 -3.84 -20.66 9.22
N GLU A 77 -4.24 -20.32 10.43
CA GLU A 77 -5.64 -20.39 10.84
C GLU A 77 -6.43 -19.28 10.10
N LEU A 78 -6.88 -19.61 8.89
CA LEU A 78 -7.72 -18.72 8.09
C LEU A 78 -9.20 -19.06 8.27
N TYR A 79 -9.95 -18.17 8.88
CA TYR A 79 -11.40 -18.23 9.06
C TYR A 79 -12.09 -17.55 7.88
N VAL A 80 -12.53 -18.35 6.91
CA VAL A 80 -13.10 -17.83 5.65
C VAL A 80 -14.54 -17.40 5.82
N VAL A 81 -14.85 -16.18 5.40
CA VAL A 81 -16.23 -15.67 5.25
C VAL A 81 -16.60 -15.57 3.76
N ARG A 82 -17.89 -15.73 3.45
CA ARG A 82 -18.40 -15.68 2.08
C ARG A 82 -18.38 -14.25 1.54
N GLU A 83 -18.15 -14.09 0.22
CA GLU A 83 -18.33 -12.82 -0.47
C GLU A 83 -19.78 -12.31 -0.32
N LEU A 84 -19.92 -11.06 0.07
CA LEU A 84 -21.21 -10.35 0.09
C LEU A 84 -21.54 -9.89 -1.33
N ARG A 85 -22.63 -10.39 -1.89
CA ARG A 85 -23.04 -10.08 -3.27
C ARG A 85 -24.15 -9.05 -3.30
N ILE A 86 -23.78 -7.78 -3.48
CA ILE A 86 -24.72 -6.68 -3.74
C ILE A 86 -24.50 -6.23 -5.20
N PRO A 87 -25.44 -6.47 -6.14
CA PRO A 87 -25.19 -6.36 -7.58
C PRO A 87 -24.55 -5.04 -8.02
N VAL A 88 -25.06 -3.91 -7.57
CA VAL A 88 -24.55 -2.57 -7.96
C VAL A 88 -23.23 -2.27 -7.26
N VAL A 89 -23.13 -2.53 -5.95
CA VAL A 89 -21.95 -2.24 -5.14
C VAL A 89 -20.75 -3.09 -5.58
N ASN A 90 -20.97 -4.38 -5.83
CA ASN A 90 -19.90 -5.28 -6.26
C ASN A 90 -19.35 -4.92 -7.65
N HIS A 91 -20.15 -4.34 -8.55
CA HIS A 91 -19.64 -3.89 -9.84
C HIS A 91 -18.60 -2.77 -9.68
N PHE A 92 -18.86 -1.79 -8.81
CA PHE A 92 -17.91 -0.71 -8.51
C PHE A 92 -16.73 -1.22 -7.66
N ALA A 93 -17.00 -2.06 -6.69
CA ALA A 93 -15.97 -2.64 -5.83
C ALA A 93 -14.94 -3.45 -6.63
N LYS A 94 -15.40 -4.34 -7.52
CA LYS A 94 -14.52 -5.15 -8.38
C LYS A 94 -13.63 -4.32 -9.31
N LYS A 95 -14.12 -3.18 -9.82
CA LYS A 95 -13.29 -2.25 -10.60
C LYS A 95 -12.11 -1.69 -9.80
N GLN A 96 -12.23 -1.66 -8.48
CA GLN A 96 -11.19 -1.19 -7.56
C GLN A 96 -10.48 -2.32 -6.82
N SER A 97 -10.68 -3.58 -7.24
CA SER A 97 -10.15 -4.78 -6.56
C SER A 97 -10.60 -4.89 -5.10
N PHE A 98 -11.85 -4.48 -4.80
CA PHE A 98 -12.48 -4.64 -3.49
C PHE A 98 -13.47 -5.81 -3.50
N ILE A 99 -13.45 -6.60 -2.44
CA ILE A 99 -14.42 -7.66 -2.14
C ILE A 99 -14.93 -7.42 -0.72
N PHE A 100 -16.24 -7.55 -0.50
CA PHE A 100 -16.84 -7.42 0.82
C PHE A 100 -17.18 -8.79 1.37
N GLY A 101 -16.92 -9.00 2.67
CA GLY A 101 -17.24 -10.23 3.38
C GLY A 101 -18.64 -10.19 4.00
N THR A 102 -19.34 -11.33 3.99
CA THR A 102 -20.59 -11.51 4.73
C THR A 102 -20.27 -11.86 6.17
N PRO A 103 -20.58 -11.00 7.16
CA PRO A 103 -20.26 -11.28 8.54
C PRO A 103 -21.07 -12.48 9.07
N LYS A 104 -20.41 -13.40 9.77
CA LYS A 104 -21.03 -14.53 10.46
C LYS A 104 -20.52 -14.58 11.90
N ILE A 105 -21.42 -14.35 12.86
CA ILE A 105 -21.08 -14.27 14.31
C ILE A 105 -20.32 -15.49 14.79
N ALA A 106 -20.75 -16.70 14.41
CA ALA A 106 -20.08 -17.94 14.82
C ALA A 106 -18.62 -18.01 14.36
N THR A 107 -18.32 -17.54 13.14
CA THR A 107 -16.93 -17.47 12.63
C THR A 107 -16.06 -16.53 13.45
N PHE A 108 -16.61 -15.38 13.90
CA PHE A 108 -15.87 -14.49 14.78
C PHE A 108 -15.67 -15.09 16.18
N GLN A 109 -16.70 -15.73 16.74
CA GLN A 109 -16.60 -16.36 18.06
C GLN A 109 -15.51 -17.44 18.06
N GLU A 110 -15.47 -18.27 17.02
CA GLU A 110 -14.45 -19.31 16.85
C GLU A 110 -13.04 -18.70 16.66
N ALA A 111 -12.89 -17.72 15.76
CA ALA A 111 -11.60 -17.07 15.50
C ALA A 111 -11.06 -16.28 16.71
N PHE A 112 -11.95 -15.72 17.53
CA PHE A 112 -11.62 -14.86 18.69
C PHE A 112 -11.44 -15.66 19.99
N GLU A 113 -11.75 -16.94 20.01
CA GLU A 113 -11.55 -17.75 21.21
C GLU A 113 -10.07 -17.78 21.62
N GLY A 114 -9.79 -17.34 22.86
CA GLY A 114 -8.43 -17.26 23.40
C GLY A 114 -7.54 -16.19 22.75
N ALA A 115 -8.12 -15.27 21.97
CA ALA A 115 -7.36 -14.15 21.39
C ALA A 115 -7.00 -13.10 22.46
N ASP A 116 -5.77 -12.61 22.40
CA ASP A 116 -5.31 -11.50 23.26
C ASP A 116 -5.69 -10.12 22.71
N VAL A 117 -5.78 -9.99 21.39
CA VAL A 117 -6.12 -8.74 20.70
C VAL A 117 -6.65 -9.00 19.29
N VAL A 118 -7.59 -8.15 18.86
CA VAL A 118 -8.10 -8.16 17.49
C VAL A 118 -7.74 -6.85 16.78
N HIS A 119 -7.14 -6.95 15.59
CA HIS A 119 -6.78 -5.82 14.73
C HIS A 119 -7.64 -5.78 13.47
N PHE A 120 -8.28 -4.65 13.21
CA PHE A 120 -9.23 -4.44 12.11
C PHE A 120 -8.63 -3.55 11.04
N PHE A 121 -8.68 -3.98 9.76
CA PHE A 121 -8.03 -3.26 8.66
C PHE A 121 -8.92 -2.22 7.98
N MET A 122 -10.24 -2.42 7.96
CA MET A 122 -11.15 -1.61 7.16
C MET A 122 -12.42 -1.23 7.94
N PRO A 123 -13.06 -0.09 7.66
CA PRO A 123 -14.31 0.32 8.30
C PRO A 123 -15.55 -0.29 7.62
N MET A 124 -15.48 -1.54 7.14
CA MET A 124 -16.55 -2.17 6.38
C MET A 124 -17.49 -2.99 7.28
N MET A 125 -18.52 -3.59 6.69
CA MET A 125 -19.55 -4.30 7.46
C MET A 125 -19.00 -5.52 8.20
N LEU A 126 -18.05 -6.24 7.60
CA LEU A 126 -17.40 -7.38 8.24
C LEU A 126 -16.74 -6.95 9.54
N GLU A 127 -15.92 -5.91 9.48
CA GLU A 127 -15.18 -5.40 10.63
C GLU A 127 -16.10 -4.79 11.68
N GLN A 128 -17.15 -4.04 11.29
CA GLN A 128 -18.12 -3.47 12.23
C GLN A 128 -18.82 -4.55 13.06
N VAL A 129 -19.17 -5.68 12.45
CA VAL A 129 -19.74 -6.82 13.19
C VAL A 129 -18.69 -7.48 14.08
N GLY A 130 -17.47 -7.67 13.57
CA GLY A 130 -16.33 -8.20 14.33
C GLY A 130 -16.02 -7.37 15.58
N VAL A 131 -16.02 -6.04 15.47
CA VAL A 131 -15.85 -5.12 16.63
C VAL A 131 -16.89 -5.38 17.72
N ARG A 132 -18.17 -5.55 17.34
CA ARG A 132 -19.23 -5.83 18.30
C ARG A 132 -19.03 -7.19 18.99
N VAL A 133 -18.55 -8.19 18.26
CA VAL A 133 -18.27 -9.52 18.82
C VAL A 133 -17.06 -9.43 19.77
N ALA A 134 -15.95 -8.84 19.34
CA ALA A 134 -14.75 -8.67 20.17
C ALA A 134 -15.06 -7.94 21.50
N LYS A 135 -15.83 -6.83 21.44
CA LYS A 135 -16.25 -6.10 22.63
C LYS A 135 -17.11 -6.95 23.58
N ARG A 136 -18.04 -7.77 23.04
CA ARG A 136 -18.86 -8.68 23.86
C ARG A 136 -18.04 -9.79 24.52
N MET A 137 -16.96 -10.22 23.86
CA MET A 137 -16.04 -11.23 24.39
C MET A 137 -14.97 -10.63 25.33
N GLY A 138 -14.95 -9.31 25.51
CA GLY A 138 -13.98 -8.64 26.40
C GLY A 138 -12.56 -8.65 25.85
N ILE A 139 -12.40 -8.59 24.52
CA ILE A 139 -11.08 -8.65 23.86
C ILE A 139 -10.65 -7.25 23.43
N PRO A 140 -9.40 -6.83 23.73
CA PRO A 140 -8.82 -5.58 23.23
C PRO A 140 -8.90 -5.46 21.72
N ILE A 141 -9.18 -4.25 21.22
CA ILE A 141 -9.31 -3.98 19.78
C ILE A 141 -8.39 -2.85 19.34
N THR A 142 -7.83 -2.99 18.15
CA THR A 142 -7.05 -1.96 17.45
C THR A 142 -7.51 -1.87 16.00
N ALA A 143 -7.29 -0.73 15.33
CA ALA A 143 -7.64 -0.58 13.92
C ALA A 143 -6.48 -0.02 13.09
N ALA A 144 -6.48 -0.32 11.78
CA ALA A 144 -5.66 0.36 10.80
C ALA A 144 -6.50 1.39 10.02
N PHE A 145 -5.86 2.47 9.59
CA PHE A 145 -6.48 3.47 8.73
C PHE A 145 -5.91 3.35 7.30
N HIS A 146 -6.62 2.61 6.45
CA HIS A 146 -6.23 2.39 5.05
C HIS A 146 -7.20 3.02 4.04
N VAL A 147 -8.14 3.86 4.50
CA VAL A 147 -9.18 4.48 3.65
C VAL A 147 -9.06 5.99 3.72
N GLN A 148 -8.31 6.59 2.80
CA GLN A 148 -8.22 8.05 2.69
C GLN A 148 -9.49 8.61 2.05
N ALA A 149 -10.09 9.62 2.67
CA ALA A 149 -11.34 10.22 2.20
C ALA A 149 -11.20 10.83 0.80
N GLU A 150 -10.06 11.41 0.50
CA GLU A 150 -9.73 11.98 -0.81
C GLU A 150 -9.71 10.91 -1.90
N ASN A 151 -9.23 9.71 -1.62
CA ASN A 151 -9.32 8.58 -2.57
C ASN A 151 -10.78 8.22 -2.89
N ILE A 152 -11.66 8.28 -1.88
CA ILE A 152 -13.09 8.03 -2.08
C ILE A 152 -13.68 9.12 -2.97
N THR A 153 -13.46 10.40 -2.65
CA THR A 153 -14.03 11.53 -3.39
C THR A 153 -13.52 11.59 -4.84
N TYR A 154 -12.24 11.28 -5.08
CA TYR A 154 -11.66 11.20 -6.43
C TYR A 154 -12.33 10.15 -7.31
N ASN A 155 -12.75 9.02 -6.72
CA ASN A 155 -13.32 7.90 -7.47
C ASN A 155 -14.85 7.94 -7.61
N ILE A 156 -15.54 8.72 -6.76
CA ILE A 156 -17.01 8.87 -6.85
C ILE A 156 -17.40 9.83 -7.97
N SER A 157 -16.78 10.99 -8.06
CA SER A 157 -17.14 11.99 -9.07
C SER A 157 -15.99 12.95 -9.38
N PRO A 158 -15.76 13.26 -10.68
CA PRO A 158 -14.82 14.31 -11.06
C PRO A 158 -15.09 15.67 -10.40
N ARG A 159 -16.37 15.98 -10.07
CA ARG A 159 -16.76 17.23 -9.38
C ARG A 159 -16.31 17.30 -7.93
N LEU A 160 -16.02 16.16 -7.31
CA LEU A 160 -15.55 16.05 -5.91
C LEU A 160 -14.03 15.96 -5.82
N GLN A 161 -13.33 15.93 -6.95
CA GLN A 161 -11.87 15.94 -6.97
C GLN A 161 -11.36 17.26 -6.38
N GLY A 162 -10.67 17.17 -5.24
CA GLY A 162 -10.16 18.34 -4.53
C GLY A 162 -11.18 19.09 -3.64
N ALA A 163 -12.38 18.56 -3.47
CA ALA A 163 -13.39 19.12 -2.57
C ALA A 163 -13.09 18.75 -1.10
N ASP A 164 -12.37 19.61 -0.39
CA ASP A 164 -11.94 19.35 0.99
C ASP A 164 -13.12 19.19 1.95
N TRP A 165 -14.22 19.93 1.75
CA TRP A 165 -15.44 19.77 2.54
C TRP A 165 -16.05 18.37 2.45
N ALA A 166 -15.99 17.75 1.23
CA ALA A 166 -16.50 16.41 1.04
C ALA A 166 -15.61 15.37 1.73
N ALA A 167 -14.28 15.52 1.64
CA ALA A 167 -13.33 14.68 2.35
C ALA A 167 -13.52 14.78 3.87
N THR A 168 -13.66 16.00 4.43
CA THR A 168 -13.93 16.23 5.86
C THR A 168 -15.24 15.54 6.29
N GLY A 169 -16.28 15.61 5.46
CA GLY A 169 -17.53 14.88 5.71
C GLY A 169 -17.32 13.36 5.80
N VAL A 170 -16.54 12.81 4.88
CA VAL A 170 -16.20 11.36 4.89
C VAL A 170 -15.40 11.00 6.15
N TYR A 171 -14.38 11.77 6.54
CA TYR A 171 -13.63 11.52 7.79
C TYR A 171 -14.56 11.50 9.00
N LYS A 172 -15.46 12.48 9.13
CA LYS A 172 -16.43 12.53 10.23
C LYS A 172 -17.31 11.29 10.26
N VAL A 173 -17.86 10.88 9.11
CA VAL A 173 -18.70 9.67 9.02
C VAL A 173 -17.90 8.43 9.43
N LEU A 174 -16.69 8.24 8.90
CA LEU A 174 -15.84 7.09 9.25
C LEU A 174 -15.49 7.07 10.73
N TYR A 175 -15.24 8.23 11.34
CA TYR A 175 -15.00 8.33 12.78
C TYR A 175 -16.21 7.85 13.57
N GLU A 176 -17.39 8.41 13.30
CA GLU A 176 -18.60 8.12 14.06
C GLU A 176 -19.07 6.66 13.91
N ILE A 177 -18.95 6.07 12.72
CA ILE A 177 -19.45 4.71 12.49
C ILE A 177 -18.46 3.62 12.89
N PHE A 178 -17.15 3.95 13.03
CA PHE A 178 -16.13 2.92 13.22
C PHE A 178 -14.99 3.34 14.14
N TYR A 179 -14.21 4.37 13.78
CA TYR A 179 -12.92 4.64 14.43
C TYR A 179 -13.01 5.16 15.85
N ASN A 180 -14.11 5.76 16.25
CA ASN A 180 -14.35 6.19 17.65
C ASN A 180 -14.37 5.02 18.67
N ALA A 181 -14.45 3.79 18.17
CA ALA A 181 -14.48 2.59 19.01
C ALA A 181 -13.09 2.15 19.50
N PHE A 182 -12.00 2.67 18.90
CA PHE A 182 -10.65 2.13 19.05
C PHE A 182 -9.75 3.04 19.88
N PRO A 183 -9.06 2.49 20.90
CA PRO A 183 -8.04 3.22 21.66
C PRO A 183 -6.71 3.39 20.90
N PHE A 184 -6.45 2.53 19.90
CA PHE A 184 -5.26 2.59 19.05
C PHE A 184 -5.64 2.50 17.59
N ILE A 185 -5.07 3.42 16.79
CA ILE A 185 -5.23 3.44 15.32
C ILE A 185 -3.85 3.45 14.67
N HIS A 186 -3.56 2.41 13.91
CA HIS A 186 -2.39 2.29 13.04
C HIS A 186 -2.56 3.20 11.82
N CYS A 187 -1.62 4.11 11.62
CA CYS A 187 -1.52 5.00 10.47
C CYS A 187 -0.34 4.57 9.60
N PRO A 188 -0.49 4.40 8.27
CA PRO A 188 0.60 3.94 7.41
C PRO A 188 1.71 5.00 7.19
N SER A 189 1.45 6.27 7.52
CA SER A 189 2.40 7.35 7.37
C SER A 189 2.15 8.48 8.36
N GLU A 190 3.15 9.33 8.62
CA GLU A 190 2.98 10.55 9.41
C GLU A 190 1.97 11.51 8.76
N PHE A 191 1.93 11.55 7.43
CA PHE A 191 0.93 12.31 6.69
C PHE A 191 -0.49 11.91 7.09
N ILE A 192 -0.83 10.63 7.07
CA ILE A 192 -2.16 10.12 7.47
C ILE A 192 -2.42 10.39 8.95
N LYS A 193 -1.44 10.20 9.83
CA LYS A 193 -1.58 10.54 11.25
C LYS A 193 -1.96 12.01 11.43
N ASN A 194 -1.26 12.95 10.77
CA ASN A 194 -1.54 14.38 10.86
C ASN A 194 -2.94 14.70 10.33
N GLN A 195 -3.31 14.12 9.19
CA GLN A 195 -4.64 14.27 8.60
C GLN A 195 -5.75 13.78 9.55
N LEU A 196 -5.53 12.68 10.26
CA LEU A 196 -6.46 12.18 11.28
C LEU A 196 -6.51 13.08 12.53
N LEU A 197 -5.38 13.64 12.97
CA LEU A 197 -5.34 14.61 14.07
C LEU A 197 -6.16 15.86 13.75
N GLU A 198 -6.01 16.42 12.55
CA GLU A 198 -6.77 17.56 12.05
C GLU A 198 -8.29 17.27 12.00
N ASN A 199 -8.67 16.01 11.74
CA ASN A 199 -10.07 15.56 11.74
C ASN A 199 -10.56 15.04 13.11
N GLY A 200 -9.78 15.24 14.18
CA GLY A 200 -10.20 15.00 15.57
C GLY A 200 -10.08 13.56 16.08
N TYR A 201 -9.47 12.65 15.33
CA TYR A 201 -9.32 11.23 15.72
C TYR A 201 -8.42 11.04 16.96
N GLY A 202 -7.46 11.93 17.19
CA GLY A 202 -6.54 11.86 18.33
C GLY A 202 -7.16 12.18 19.70
N LYS A 203 -8.44 12.55 19.78
CA LYS A 203 -9.09 12.93 21.05
C LYS A 203 -9.25 11.74 22.00
N HIS A 204 -9.46 10.55 21.47
CA HIS A 204 -9.74 9.32 22.24
C HIS A 204 -8.85 8.14 21.82
N ALA A 205 -8.08 8.28 20.75
CA ALA A 205 -7.21 7.24 20.22
C ALA A 205 -5.76 7.69 20.18
N LYS A 206 -4.84 6.77 20.50
CA LYS A 206 -3.42 6.91 20.20
C LYS A 206 -3.20 6.55 18.73
N LEU A 207 -2.70 7.50 17.93
CA LEU A 207 -2.37 7.29 16.53
C LEU A 207 -0.90 6.85 16.41
N VAL A 208 -0.68 5.64 15.92
CA VAL A 208 0.66 5.01 15.83
C VAL A 208 1.06 4.86 14.36
N VAL A 209 2.23 5.42 14.01
CA VAL A 209 2.72 5.34 12.62
C VAL A 209 3.52 4.07 12.42
N ILE A 210 2.99 3.19 11.57
CA ILE A 210 3.59 1.93 11.18
C ILE A 210 3.46 1.82 9.65
N SER A 211 4.58 1.84 8.94
CA SER A 211 4.58 1.68 7.49
C SER A 211 4.07 0.29 7.09
N ASN A 212 3.42 0.21 5.92
CA ASN A 212 3.05 -1.05 5.28
C ASN A 212 4.28 -1.88 4.87
N GLY A 213 5.45 -1.26 4.92
CA GLY A 213 6.75 -1.89 4.69
C GLY A 213 7.07 -2.21 3.24
N VAL A 214 8.33 -2.51 3.01
CA VAL A 214 8.86 -2.93 1.72
C VAL A 214 9.40 -4.36 1.81
N GLY A 215 8.95 -5.26 0.91
CA GLY A 215 9.34 -6.66 0.93
C GLY A 215 10.85 -6.88 0.70
N ASP A 216 11.42 -7.91 1.32
CA ASP A 216 12.87 -8.20 1.29
C ASP A 216 13.44 -8.47 -0.11
N ARG A 217 12.58 -8.86 -1.06
CA ARG A 217 12.98 -9.04 -2.47
C ARG A 217 13.37 -7.77 -3.20
N PHE A 218 12.90 -6.60 -2.72
CA PHE A 218 13.24 -5.29 -3.28
C PHE A 218 14.54 -4.81 -2.67
N GLN A 219 15.64 -5.21 -3.29
CA GLN A 219 17.01 -4.84 -2.93
C GLN A 219 17.68 -4.19 -4.14
N PRO A 220 18.74 -3.39 -3.94
CA PRO A 220 19.55 -2.94 -5.06
C PRO A 220 20.07 -4.10 -5.90
N PRO A 221 20.28 -3.92 -7.21
CA PRO A 221 20.87 -4.96 -8.06
C PRO A 221 22.28 -5.31 -7.58
N ALA A 222 22.67 -6.58 -7.70
CA ALA A 222 24.00 -7.07 -7.32
C ALA A 222 25.14 -6.36 -8.06
N LEU A 223 24.90 -5.98 -9.31
CA LEU A 223 25.83 -5.15 -10.09
C LEU A 223 25.40 -3.69 -9.92
N GLU A 224 26.36 -2.80 -9.62
CA GLU A 224 26.08 -1.36 -9.57
C GLU A 224 25.32 -0.91 -10.84
N ARG A 225 24.29 -0.09 -10.62
CA ARG A 225 23.59 0.56 -11.75
C ARG A 225 24.66 1.30 -12.54
N ARG A 226 24.85 0.87 -13.77
CA ARG A 226 25.82 1.51 -14.63
C ARG A 226 25.44 2.97 -14.80
N VAL A 227 26.38 3.86 -14.60
CA VAL A 227 26.30 5.20 -15.17
C VAL A 227 25.86 4.98 -16.61
N PHE A 228 24.78 5.63 -17.03
CA PHE A 228 24.24 5.52 -18.38
C PHE A 228 25.42 5.46 -19.36
N PRO A 229 25.71 4.31 -19.96
CA PRO A 229 26.76 4.32 -20.94
C PRO A 229 26.28 5.20 -22.06
N LEU A 230 27.15 6.03 -22.62
CA LEU A 230 26.95 6.81 -23.84
C LEU A 230 26.34 5.98 -25.01
N TYR A 231 26.11 4.69 -24.82
CA TYR A 231 25.66 3.68 -25.77
C TYR A 231 24.27 3.09 -25.53
N LYS A 232 23.55 3.49 -24.45
CA LYS A 232 22.15 3.07 -24.30
C LYS A 232 21.26 4.10 -24.96
N ASP A 233 20.66 3.76 -26.09
CA ASP A 233 19.81 4.65 -26.87
C ASP A 233 18.53 5.11 -26.15
N THR A 234 18.24 4.56 -24.97
CA THR A 234 16.99 4.84 -24.25
C THR A 234 17.20 5.11 -22.78
N PHE A 235 16.39 6.03 -22.26
CA PHE A 235 16.24 6.32 -20.85
C PHE A 235 14.88 5.78 -20.37
N ASP A 236 14.90 4.83 -19.46
CA ASP A 236 13.76 4.03 -19.07
C ASP A 236 13.13 4.56 -17.77
N ILE A 237 11.89 5.00 -17.86
CA ILE A 237 11.12 5.54 -16.74
C ILE A 237 10.05 4.54 -16.34
N LEU A 238 10.01 4.19 -15.06
CA LEU A 238 9.03 3.29 -14.48
C LEU A 238 8.02 4.07 -13.64
N MET A 239 6.75 3.74 -13.77
CA MET A 239 5.69 4.09 -12.82
C MET A 239 4.86 2.85 -12.52
N VAL A 240 4.70 2.52 -11.25
CA VAL A 240 3.97 1.33 -10.78
C VAL A 240 2.67 1.73 -10.10
N GLY A 241 1.57 1.05 -10.43
CA GLY A 241 0.29 1.24 -9.76
C GLY A 241 -0.91 1.03 -10.66
N ARG A 242 -2.10 1.12 -10.07
CA ARG A 242 -3.35 1.07 -10.85
C ARG A 242 -3.39 2.22 -11.86
N LEU A 243 -3.99 1.96 -13.02
CA LEU A 243 -4.24 2.99 -14.02
C LEU A 243 -5.60 3.65 -13.72
N SER A 244 -5.56 4.71 -12.95
CA SER A 244 -6.74 5.36 -12.36
C SER A 244 -6.53 6.87 -12.19
N PRO A 245 -7.62 7.67 -12.07
CA PRO A 245 -7.55 9.12 -12.07
C PRO A 245 -6.63 9.71 -11.00
N GLU A 246 -6.63 9.15 -9.78
CA GLU A 246 -5.80 9.63 -8.66
C GLU A 246 -4.30 9.39 -8.87
N LYS A 247 -3.93 8.38 -9.68
CA LYS A 247 -2.53 8.07 -10.01
C LYS A 247 -1.97 9.00 -11.11
N ASN A 248 -2.84 9.57 -11.94
CA ASN A 248 -2.52 10.69 -12.82
C ASN A 248 -1.37 10.45 -13.83
N GLN A 249 -1.27 9.21 -14.35
CA GLN A 249 -0.23 8.79 -15.32
C GLN A 249 -0.16 9.68 -16.56
N LYS A 250 -1.28 10.33 -16.92
CA LYS A 250 -1.34 11.28 -18.04
C LYS A 250 -0.33 12.42 -17.92
N VAL A 251 0.03 12.83 -16.69
CA VAL A 251 1.02 13.90 -16.46
C VAL A 251 2.40 13.45 -16.94
N LEU A 252 2.79 12.18 -16.70
CA LEU A 252 4.06 11.65 -17.19
C LEU A 252 4.11 11.60 -18.72
N ILE A 253 3.04 11.14 -19.38
CA ILE A 253 2.97 11.12 -20.85
C ILE A 253 3.14 12.54 -21.41
N ARG A 254 2.44 13.52 -20.83
CA ARG A 254 2.56 14.94 -21.24
C ARG A 254 3.94 15.51 -20.93
N ALA A 255 4.57 15.13 -19.82
CA ALA A 255 5.91 15.57 -19.48
C ALA A 255 6.93 15.14 -20.53
N VAL A 256 6.84 13.90 -21.02
CA VAL A 256 7.74 13.42 -22.08
C VAL A 256 7.62 14.27 -23.36
N GLN A 257 6.43 14.79 -23.68
CA GLN A 257 6.26 15.70 -24.83
C GLN A 257 7.03 17.02 -24.67
N TYR A 258 7.25 17.48 -23.44
CA TYR A 258 8.02 18.70 -23.14
C TYR A 258 9.51 18.46 -22.91
N SER A 259 9.93 17.19 -22.72
CA SER A 259 11.33 16.85 -22.51
C SER A 259 12.18 17.05 -23.77
N ARG A 260 13.39 17.58 -23.60
CA ARG A 260 14.40 17.65 -24.65
C ARG A 260 14.85 16.29 -25.16
N TYR A 261 14.64 15.26 -24.36
CA TYR A 261 15.04 13.86 -24.60
C TYR A 261 13.87 12.97 -25.00
N ALA A 262 12.73 13.51 -25.42
CA ALA A 262 11.52 12.77 -25.76
C ALA A 262 11.75 11.54 -26.67
N LYS A 263 12.69 11.67 -27.65
CA LYS A 263 13.02 10.59 -28.58
C LYS A 263 13.75 9.40 -27.93
N HIS A 264 14.37 9.62 -26.78
CA HIS A 264 15.15 8.63 -26.04
C HIS A 264 14.40 8.03 -24.85
N ILE A 265 13.32 8.67 -24.37
CA ILE A 265 12.57 8.20 -23.21
C ILE A 265 11.63 7.05 -23.58
N ARG A 266 11.67 5.97 -22.78
CA ARG A 266 10.65 4.92 -22.76
C ARG A 266 9.92 4.95 -21.42
N ILE A 267 8.59 4.85 -21.45
CA ILE A 267 7.76 4.78 -20.25
C ILE A 267 7.27 3.34 -20.07
N PHE A 268 7.41 2.82 -18.86
CA PHE A 268 6.83 1.57 -18.39
C PHE A 268 5.78 1.87 -17.34
N PHE A 269 4.51 1.61 -17.64
CA PHE A 269 3.43 1.59 -16.66
C PHE A 269 3.21 0.14 -16.22
N ALA A 270 3.66 -0.18 -15.01
CA ALA A 270 3.48 -1.51 -14.41
C ALA A 270 2.16 -1.55 -13.63
N GLY A 271 1.12 -2.07 -14.25
CA GLY A 271 -0.21 -2.20 -13.67
C GLY A 271 -1.32 -2.23 -14.69
N GLY A 272 -2.55 -2.30 -14.22
CA GLY A 272 -3.77 -2.24 -15.03
C GLY A 272 -4.82 -1.34 -14.39
N GLY A 273 -5.87 -1.01 -15.12
CA GLY A 273 -6.97 -0.19 -14.60
C GLY A 273 -7.84 0.45 -15.66
N ALA A 274 -8.81 1.22 -15.19
CA ALA A 274 -9.85 1.80 -16.05
C ALA A 274 -9.29 2.78 -17.11
N ASP A 275 -8.19 3.46 -16.79
CA ASP A 275 -7.59 4.48 -17.66
C ASP A 275 -6.67 3.91 -18.74
N GLN A 276 -6.50 2.58 -18.84
CA GLN A 276 -5.54 1.96 -19.75
C GLN A 276 -5.74 2.40 -21.21
N LYS A 277 -6.97 2.34 -21.73
CA LYS A 277 -7.25 2.75 -23.12
C LYS A 277 -6.96 4.24 -23.36
N MET A 278 -7.34 5.08 -22.43
CA MET A 278 -7.08 6.52 -22.49
C MET A 278 -5.56 6.79 -22.51
N LEU A 279 -4.78 6.12 -21.66
CA LEU A 279 -3.32 6.27 -21.61
C LEU A 279 -2.64 5.74 -22.86
N GLN A 280 -3.11 4.63 -23.45
CA GLN A 280 -2.63 4.14 -24.74
C GLN A 280 -2.86 5.16 -25.85
N THR A 281 -4.08 5.72 -25.96
CA THR A 281 -4.41 6.74 -26.95
C THR A 281 -3.57 8.01 -26.73
N LEU A 282 -3.47 8.49 -25.50
CA LEU A 282 -2.67 9.69 -25.19
C LEU A 282 -1.17 9.47 -25.47
N GLY A 283 -0.67 8.29 -25.20
CA GLY A 283 0.74 7.95 -25.37
C GLY A 283 1.13 7.62 -26.81
N SER A 284 0.17 7.34 -27.72
CA SER A 284 0.44 6.96 -29.11
C SER A 284 1.15 8.06 -29.91
N VAL A 285 1.06 9.31 -29.48
CA VAL A 285 1.72 10.47 -30.13
C VAL A 285 3.19 10.62 -29.71
N LEU A 286 3.65 9.90 -28.69
CA LEU A 286 5.05 9.94 -28.27
C LEU A 286 5.94 9.24 -29.31
N PRO A 287 7.20 9.68 -29.49
CA PRO A 287 8.17 8.99 -30.33
C PRO A 287 8.33 7.51 -29.96
N ARG A 288 8.17 7.17 -28.68
CA ARG A 288 8.12 5.81 -28.14
C ARG A 288 6.87 5.66 -27.27
N PRO A 289 5.81 5.02 -27.78
CA PRO A 289 4.59 4.80 -26.99
C PRO A 289 4.86 4.05 -25.69
N PRO A 290 4.11 4.34 -24.60
CA PRO A 290 4.32 3.70 -23.31
C PRO A 290 4.00 2.21 -23.35
N SER A 291 4.82 1.41 -22.69
CA SER A 291 4.56 -0.01 -22.42
C SER A 291 3.64 -0.11 -21.21
N ILE A 292 2.50 -0.76 -21.34
CA ILE A 292 1.51 -0.94 -20.28
C ILE A 292 1.26 -2.43 -20.07
N HIS A 293 1.77 -2.97 -18.96
CA HIS A 293 1.65 -4.39 -18.65
C HIS A 293 1.46 -4.61 -17.14
N TYR A 294 0.83 -5.72 -16.81
CA TYR A 294 0.85 -6.28 -15.46
C TYR A 294 2.08 -7.18 -15.31
N TYR A 295 2.84 -7.00 -14.24
CA TYR A 295 4.05 -7.76 -13.95
C TYR A 295 3.86 -8.57 -12.66
N SER A 296 4.32 -9.80 -12.64
CA SER A 296 4.51 -10.55 -11.39
C SER A 296 5.53 -9.83 -10.52
N GLN A 297 5.56 -10.13 -9.22
CA GLN A 297 6.51 -9.48 -8.31
C GLN A 297 7.97 -9.70 -8.71
N LYS A 298 8.32 -10.90 -9.25
CA LYS A 298 9.67 -11.20 -9.73
C LYS A 298 10.04 -10.37 -10.97
N GLU A 299 9.12 -10.28 -11.92
CA GLU A 299 9.30 -9.46 -13.12
C GLU A 299 9.39 -7.98 -12.79
N LEU A 300 8.61 -7.51 -11.80
CA LEU A 300 8.64 -6.12 -11.34
C LEU A 300 10.00 -5.75 -10.74
N VAL A 301 10.60 -6.62 -9.93
CA VAL A 301 11.97 -6.42 -9.41
C VAL A 301 12.98 -6.30 -10.55
N ASN A 302 12.91 -7.22 -11.54
CA ASN A 302 13.79 -7.17 -12.70
C ASN A 302 13.61 -5.89 -13.53
N LEU A 303 12.36 -5.45 -13.70
CA LEU A 303 12.04 -4.19 -14.37
C LEU A 303 12.59 -2.98 -13.60
N MET A 304 12.42 -2.94 -12.28
CA MET A 304 13.01 -1.91 -11.41
C MET A 304 14.53 -1.88 -11.52
N HIS A 305 15.19 -3.03 -11.64
CA HIS A 305 16.64 -3.10 -11.83
C HIS A 305 17.10 -2.59 -13.21
N SER A 306 16.26 -2.69 -14.23
CA SER A 306 16.57 -2.29 -15.61
C SER A 306 16.25 -0.83 -15.93
N CYS A 307 15.33 -0.22 -15.18
CA CYS A 307 14.92 1.18 -15.37
C CYS A 307 15.94 2.18 -14.79
N ASP A 308 15.91 3.40 -15.32
CA ASP A 308 16.82 4.49 -14.96
C ASP A 308 16.24 5.44 -13.91
N LEU A 309 14.92 5.62 -13.91
CA LEU A 309 14.22 6.55 -13.03
C LEU A 309 12.85 5.99 -12.62
N TYR A 310 12.39 6.31 -11.42
CA TYR A 310 11.03 6.08 -10.99
C TYR A 310 10.25 7.39 -11.00
N VAL A 311 9.04 7.42 -11.54
CA VAL A 311 8.18 8.60 -11.51
C VAL A 311 6.88 8.26 -10.78
N HIS A 312 6.44 9.14 -9.89
CA HIS A 312 5.20 8.98 -9.13
C HIS A 312 4.33 10.24 -9.26
N THR A 313 3.33 10.19 -10.13
CA THR A 313 2.47 11.34 -10.44
C THR A 313 1.17 11.38 -9.65
N ALA A 314 0.99 10.46 -8.68
CA ALA A 314 -0.24 10.39 -7.90
C ALA A 314 -0.48 11.65 -7.09
N SER A 315 -1.69 12.22 -7.23
CA SER A 315 -2.12 13.38 -6.46
C SER A 315 -2.63 13.02 -5.07
N VAL A 316 -3.03 11.77 -4.85
CA VAL A 316 -3.56 11.26 -3.58
C VAL A 316 -2.95 9.91 -3.26
N GLU A 317 -2.33 9.77 -2.10
CA GLU A 317 -1.68 8.54 -1.62
C GLU A 317 -1.62 8.47 -0.10
N ILE A 318 -1.89 7.27 0.42
CA ILE A 318 -1.77 6.97 1.86
C ILE A 318 -0.30 6.77 2.27
N GLU A 319 0.47 6.07 1.44
CA GLU A 319 1.91 5.82 1.66
C GLU A 319 2.66 5.59 0.34
N ALA A 320 2.05 4.93 -0.66
CA ALA A 320 2.66 4.51 -1.92
C ALA A 320 3.75 3.42 -1.75
N ILE A 321 3.33 2.20 -1.40
CA ILE A 321 4.23 1.03 -1.28
C ILE A 321 5.12 0.85 -2.52
N SER A 322 4.58 1.06 -3.72
CA SER A 322 5.33 0.96 -4.97
C SER A 322 6.48 1.99 -5.09
N CYS A 323 6.34 3.16 -4.47
CA CYS A 323 7.43 4.12 -4.37
C CYS A 323 8.52 3.60 -3.42
N LEU A 324 8.16 3.09 -2.24
CA LEU A 324 9.10 2.47 -1.32
C LEU A 324 9.84 1.29 -1.96
N GLU A 325 9.15 0.46 -2.72
CA GLU A 325 9.74 -0.66 -3.47
C GLU A 325 10.76 -0.18 -4.50
N ALA A 326 10.45 0.91 -5.22
CA ALA A 326 11.39 1.53 -6.15
C ALA A 326 12.62 2.11 -5.45
N LEU A 327 12.44 2.83 -4.32
CA LEU A 327 13.55 3.34 -3.51
C LEU A 327 14.44 2.21 -3.01
N ALA A 328 13.84 1.15 -2.47
CA ALA A 328 14.55 0.00 -1.94
C ALA A 328 15.41 -0.71 -2.99
N THR A 329 15.02 -0.65 -4.28
CA THR A 329 15.86 -1.13 -5.40
C THR A 329 16.88 -0.09 -5.87
N GLY A 330 16.92 1.09 -5.26
CA GLY A 330 17.81 2.18 -5.63
C GLY A 330 17.39 2.95 -6.89
N LEU A 331 16.12 2.92 -7.29
CA LEU A 331 15.62 3.86 -8.29
C LEU A 331 15.46 5.24 -7.67
N VAL A 332 16.07 6.25 -8.30
CA VAL A 332 15.86 7.64 -7.93
C VAL A 332 14.43 8.03 -8.30
N PRO A 333 13.64 8.59 -7.38
CA PRO A 333 12.27 8.97 -7.66
C PRO A 333 12.16 10.42 -8.16
N VAL A 334 11.11 10.69 -8.96
CA VAL A 334 10.56 12.04 -9.17
C VAL A 334 9.07 11.98 -8.82
N ILE A 335 8.69 12.69 -7.78
CA ILE A 335 7.41 12.56 -7.07
C ILE A 335 6.60 13.85 -7.17
N ALA A 336 5.29 13.73 -7.36
CA ALA A 336 4.37 14.86 -7.30
C ALA A 336 4.36 15.48 -5.90
N ASN A 337 4.66 16.77 -5.79
CA ASN A 337 4.55 17.52 -4.53
C ASN A 337 3.07 17.88 -4.28
N SER A 338 2.31 16.91 -3.80
CA SER A 338 0.89 17.05 -3.50
C SER A 338 0.64 17.10 -2.00
N ASP A 339 -0.17 18.07 -1.55
CA ASP A 339 -0.61 18.17 -0.15
C ASP A 339 -1.62 17.09 0.27
N LYS A 340 -2.07 16.26 -0.68
CA LYS A 340 -2.99 15.12 -0.44
C LYS A 340 -2.30 13.77 -0.57
N SER A 341 -0.97 13.76 -0.65
CA SER A 341 -0.18 12.56 -0.85
C SER A 341 0.94 12.43 0.17
N ALA A 342 1.02 11.27 0.82
CA ALA A 342 2.12 10.94 1.71
C ALA A 342 3.46 10.76 0.96
N THR A 343 3.43 10.55 -0.36
CA THR A 343 4.60 10.14 -1.13
C THR A 343 5.71 11.18 -1.13
N ARG A 344 5.36 12.48 -1.03
CA ARG A 344 6.36 13.57 -0.98
C ARG A 344 7.38 13.42 0.16
N GLN A 345 7.02 12.74 1.25
CA GLN A 345 7.91 12.48 2.38
C GLN A 345 9.14 11.64 2.01
N PHE A 346 9.08 10.91 0.90
CA PHE A 346 10.17 10.07 0.42
C PHE A 346 11.20 10.80 -0.43
N ALA A 347 10.94 12.04 -0.83
CA ALA A 347 11.91 12.84 -1.56
C ALA A 347 13.02 13.32 -0.61
N LEU A 348 14.26 12.95 -0.91
CA LEU A 348 15.44 13.36 -0.14
C LEU A 348 16.12 14.60 -0.71
N ASP A 349 15.61 15.10 -1.83
CA ASP A 349 16.17 16.21 -2.59
C ASP A 349 15.06 16.90 -3.38
N ASP A 350 15.10 18.23 -3.50
CA ASP A 350 14.09 19.01 -4.22
C ASP A 350 13.98 18.62 -5.71
N ARG A 351 15.06 18.08 -6.27
CA ARG A 351 15.09 17.57 -7.67
C ARG A 351 14.32 16.25 -7.84
N SER A 352 13.93 15.63 -6.74
CA SER A 352 13.01 14.49 -6.70
C SER A 352 11.57 14.89 -6.48
N LEU A 353 11.26 16.20 -6.48
CA LEU A 353 9.90 16.73 -6.42
C LEU A 353 9.59 17.51 -7.70
N PHE A 354 8.34 17.43 -8.14
CA PHE A 354 7.79 18.32 -9.17
C PHE A 354 6.44 18.88 -8.73
N ILE A 355 6.08 20.06 -9.24
CA ILE A 355 4.81 20.73 -8.94
C ILE A 355 3.65 19.83 -9.38
N ASN A 356 2.79 19.47 -8.44
CA ASN A 356 1.66 18.58 -8.70
C ASN A 356 0.84 19.02 -9.91
N ASN A 357 0.54 18.08 -10.80
CA ASN A 357 -0.17 18.32 -12.06
C ASN A 357 0.56 19.21 -13.09
N ASP A 358 1.81 19.56 -12.90
CA ASP A 358 2.60 20.31 -13.89
C ASP A 358 3.52 19.40 -14.72
N PRO A 359 3.14 19.06 -15.98
CA PRO A 359 3.97 18.22 -16.84
C PRO A 359 5.24 18.92 -17.32
N ARG A 360 5.30 20.26 -17.32
CA ARG A 360 6.51 20.99 -17.73
C ARG A 360 7.55 20.93 -16.63
N ASP A 361 7.11 21.04 -15.38
CA ASP A 361 8.01 20.91 -14.24
C ASP A 361 8.52 19.48 -14.11
N LEU A 362 7.65 18.47 -14.28
CA LEU A 362 8.07 17.07 -14.33
C LEU A 362 9.10 16.83 -15.46
N ALA A 363 8.90 17.41 -16.63
CA ALA A 363 9.87 17.30 -17.73
C ALA A 363 11.25 17.87 -17.34
N ARG A 364 11.30 19.02 -16.66
CA ARG A 364 12.56 19.62 -16.15
C ARG A 364 13.29 18.68 -15.20
N GLN A 365 12.58 18.05 -14.28
CA GLN A 365 13.19 17.13 -13.33
C GLN A 365 13.68 15.85 -14.02
N ILE A 366 12.93 15.31 -14.98
CA ILE A 366 13.37 14.17 -15.80
C ILE A 366 14.65 14.52 -16.57
N ASP A 367 14.65 15.65 -17.27
CA ASP A 367 15.80 16.12 -18.05
C ASP A 367 17.04 16.29 -17.16
N TYR A 368 16.85 16.85 -15.94
CA TYR A 368 17.93 16.99 -14.97
C TYR A 368 18.58 15.63 -14.65
N TRP A 369 17.78 14.60 -14.33
CA TRP A 369 18.32 13.29 -14.01
C TRP A 369 18.92 12.53 -15.20
N ILE A 370 18.53 12.86 -16.43
CA ILE A 370 19.21 12.40 -17.65
C ILE A 370 20.60 13.03 -17.76
N GLU A 371 20.70 14.34 -17.54
CA GLU A 371 21.93 15.12 -17.69
C GLU A 371 22.95 14.91 -16.55
N HIS A 372 22.51 14.37 -15.40
CA HIS A 372 23.37 14.18 -14.24
C HIS A 372 23.49 12.69 -13.85
N PRO A 373 24.00 11.82 -14.72
CA PRO A 373 24.00 10.36 -14.49
C PRO A 373 24.86 9.95 -13.29
N VAL A 374 25.99 10.62 -13.05
CA VAL A 374 26.86 10.35 -11.88
C VAL A 374 26.12 10.63 -10.59
N GLN A 375 25.45 11.78 -10.51
CA GLN A 375 24.68 12.16 -9.34
C GLN A 375 23.49 11.22 -9.13
N ARG A 376 22.83 10.78 -10.22
CA ARG A 376 21.75 9.79 -10.14
C ARG A 376 22.24 8.47 -9.54
N VAL A 377 23.43 7.98 -9.90
CA VAL A 377 24.02 6.77 -9.29
C VAL A 377 24.37 6.99 -7.82
N GLN A 378 24.88 8.16 -7.44
CA GLN A 378 25.12 8.48 -6.03
C GLN A 378 23.81 8.50 -5.23
N MET A 379 22.78 9.19 -5.72
CA MET A 379 21.48 9.25 -5.08
C MET A 379 20.77 7.89 -5.04
N SER A 380 21.00 7.02 -6.01
CA SER A 380 20.51 5.63 -5.99
C SER A 380 20.89 4.89 -4.71
N LYS A 381 22.15 5.02 -4.28
CA LYS A 381 22.64 4.42 -3.02
C LYS A 381 22.00 5.05 -1.79
N VAL A 382 21.80 6.37 -1.80
CA VAL A 382 21.17 7.11 -0.70
C VAL A 382 19.71 6.71 -0.55
N TYR A 383 18.97 6.65 -1.66
CA TYR A 383 17.57 6.23 -1.68
C TYR A 383 17.39 4.76 -1.25
N ALA A 384 18.26 3.85 -1.72
CA ALA A 384 18.21 2.46 -1.28
C ALA A 384 18.37 2.34 0.24
N LYS A 385 19.34 3.06 0.81
CA LYS A 385 19.57 3.07 2.26
C LYS A 385 18.42 3.71 3.04
N SER A 386 17.79 4.75 2.51
CA SER A 386 16.65 5.39 3.17
C SER A 386 15.45 4.46 3.33
N ALA A 387 15.34 3.44 2.50
CA ALA A 387 14.28 2.44 2.58
C ALA A 387 14.46 1.42 3.73
N ASP A 388 15.63 1.37 4.39
CA ASP A 388 15.91 0.37 5.44
C ASP A 388 14.96 0.51 6.65
N VAL A 389 14.54 1.73 6.99
CA VAL A 389 13.60 1.98 8.09
C VAL A 389 12.17 1.45 7.82
N TYR A 390 11.89 1.08 6.56
CA TYR A 390 10.62 0.50 6.12
C TYR A 390 10.72 -1.01 5.89
N ARG A 391 11.81 -1.66 6.32
CA ARG A 391 11.97 -3.11 6.21
C ARG A 391 11.01 -3.85 7.15
N PRO A 392 10.57 -5.08 6.78
CA PRO A 392 9.54 -5.79 7.51
C PRO A 392 9.83 -5.99 9.01
N PRO A 393 11.08 -6.29 9.46
CA PRO A 393 11.35 -6.46 10.90
C PRO A 393 11.07 -5.20 11.72
N GLU A 394 11.38 -4.00 11.18
CA GLU A 394 11.13 -2.75 11.88
C GLU A 394 9.62 -2.42 11.95
N CYS A 395 8.91 -2.64 10.85
CA CYS A 395 7.46 -2.46 10.81
C CYS A 395 6.75 -3.46 11.74
N GLY A 396 7.18 -4.73 11.74
CA GLY A 396 6.66 -5.77 12.63
C GLY A 396 6.88 -5.44 14.11
N ARG A 397 8.08 -4.93 14.48
CA ARG A 397 8.37 -4.51 15.85
C ARG A 397 7.45 -3.38 16.33
N LYS A 398 7.21 -2.36 15.49
CA LYS A 398 6.27 -1.27 15.81
C LYS A 398 4.83 -1.77 15.97
N MET A 399 4.41 -2.71 15.13
CA MET A 399 3.10 -3.34 15.25
C MET A 399 2.99 -4.13 16.55
N GLU A 400 3.98 -4.95 16.86
CA GLU A 400 4.08 -5.71 18.09
C GLU A 400 3.97 -4.80 19.32
N ASP A 401 4.75 -3.71 19.37
CA ASP A 401 4.72 -2.74 20.47
C ASP A 401 3.33 -2.11 20.66
N MET A 402 2.64 -1.72 19.57
CA MET A 402 1.28 -1.19 19.62
C MET A 402 0.27 -2.22 20.17
N LEU A 403 0.39 -3.48 19.74
CA LEU A 403 -0.53 -4.54 20.18
C LEU A 403 -0.34 -4.86 21.67
N TYR A 404 0.91 -4.95 22.15
CA TYR A 404 1.16 -5.12 23.58
C TYR A 404 0.61 -3.95 24.41
N GLU A 405 0.82 -2.73 23.95
CA GLU A 405 0.31 -1.54 24.65
C GLU A 405 -1.23 -1.55 24.73
N ALA A 406 -1.89 -2.00 23.66
CA ALA A 406 -3.35 -2.13 23.64
C ALA A 406 -3.83 -3.19 24.64
N VAL A 407 -3.16 -4.32 24.75
CA VAL A 407 -3.47 -5.38 25.74
C VAL A 407 -3.24 -4.88 27.15
N GLU A 408 -2.11 -4.24 27.42
CA GLU A 408 -1.77 -3.70 28.75
C GLU A 408 -2.74 -2.59 29.22
N GLN A 409 -3.19 -1.74 28.28
CA GLN A 409 -4.16 -0.68 28.61
C GLN A 409 -5.55 -1.24 28.92
N TYR A 410 -5.94 -2.31 28.25
CA TYR A 410 -7.24 -2.95 28.46
C TYR A 410 -7.35 -3.67 29.80
N GLN A 411 -6.23 -4.11 30.37
CA GLN A 411 -6.16 -4.83 31.65
C GLN A 411 -6.14 -3.89 32.86
N LYS A 412 -5.94 -2.59 32.67
CA LYS A 412 -5.99 -1.53 33.70
C LYS A 412 -7.41 -1.00 33.89
#